data_917ac610e45601ebe64465c48b797866
#
_entry.id   917ac610e45601ebe64465c48b797866
#
_cell.length_a   1.000
_cell.length_b   1.000
_cell.length_c   1.000
_cell.angle_alpha   90.00
_cell.angle_beta   90.00
_cell.angle_gamma   90.00
#
_symmetry.space_group_name_H-M   'P 1'
#
loop_
_entity.id
_entity.type
_entity.pdbx_description
1 polymer ?
#
loop_
_entity_poly.entity_id
_entity_poly.type
_entity_poly.pdbx_seq_one_letter_code
_entity_poly.pdbx_strand_id
1 'polypeptide(L)'
;VTVPVQTSPARPSAAPPRFTVAVVGAGAAGLAAALALARDGVETALVGHHAPVADGRTVALLDGSVRFLRVLGAWDEIAPHASPLAELQIVDDTGSLFRPPPARFSAAEIGLDAFGWNVESARLVETLRRQARTTPGLTLFEADSAGMRLEQDAAVLDLEDGRSLSVQLVVGADGGRSPLRAASALRTREWSYPQAALTTLLAHERPHRDISTEFHTRNGPFTLVPLPGGHRSSLVWVTAEPAAKRLSGLDDRDLAAAVEHQARSMLGAMRIDGPRGLVPMRGLSVERPVADRLALIGEAAHVFPPIGAQGLNLGLRDAAAVRDAVFSAREANRDPGAPASLAGFGRNRGVDARLRGAAVDMLNRSLLTDFLPVDALRGLGLVVLGAIPPLRRIVMREGVQPRLGAPSLMR
;
A
#
# COMPACT_ATOMS: atom_id res chain seq x y z
N VAL A 1 -0.79 22.83 -62.55
CA VAL A 1 0.34 21.93 -62.37
C VAL A 1 0.28 21.47 -60.91
N THR A 2 -0.31 20.30 -60.69
CA THR A 2 -0.42 19.67 -59.34
C THR A 2 0.83 18.84 -59.10
N VAL A 3 1.62 19.25 -58.10
CA VAL A 3 2.79 18.47 -57.65
C VAL A 3 2.29 17.31 -56.81
N PRO A 4 2.64 16.05 -57.10
CA PRO A 4 2.27 14.91 -56.24
C PRO A 4 3.04 14.95 -54.94
N VAL A 5 2.32 14.90 -53.81
CA VAL A 5 2.90 14.68 -52.48
C VAL A 5 3.46 13.25 -52.43
N GLN A 6 4.78 13.12 -52.42
CA GLN A 6 5.44 11.86 -52.14
C GLN A 6 5.21 11.49 -50.66
N THR A 7 4.34 10.56 -50.42
CA THR A 7 4.27 9.88 -49.12
C THR A 7 5.53 9.03 -48.94
N SER A 8 6.41 9.48 -48.06
CA SER A 8 7.58 8.72 -47.65
C SER A 8 7.12 7.35 -47.10
N PRO A 9 7.68 6.21 -47.53
CA PRO A 9 7.30 4.92 -46.97
C PRO A 9 7.67 4.92 -45.49
N ALA A 10 6.68 4.57 -44.63
CA ALA A 10 6.91 4.34 -43.21
C ALA A 10 8.08 3.36 -43.09
N ARG A 11 9.13 3.73 -42.34
CA ARG A 11 10.22 2.81 -42.01
C ARG A 11 9.59 1.57 -41.39
N PRO A 12 10.01 0.33 -41.77
CA PRO A 12 9.56 -0.86 -41.09
C PRO A 12 9.89 -0.72 -39.61
N SER A 13 8.86 -0.74 -38.77
CA SER A 13 9.03 -0.71 -37.32
C SER A 13 9.87 -1.94 -36.93
N ALA A 14 11.02 -1.73 -36.33
CA ALA A 14 11.78 -2.82 -35.75
C ALA A 14 10.86 -3.61 -34.81
N ALA A 15 11.00 -4.92 -34.79
CA ALA A 15 10.21 -5.76 -33.89
C ALA A 15 10.35 -5.25 -32.45
N PRO A 16 9.27 -5.18 -31.66
CA PRO A 16 9.31 -4.65 -30.31
C PRO A 16 10.29 -5.46 -29.46
N PRO A 17 11.07 -4.78 -28.58
CA PRO A 17 11.97 -5.49 -27.66
C PRO A 17 11.17 -6.46 -26.80
N ARG A 18 11.80 -7.62 -26.52
CA ARG A 18 11.14 -8.72 -25.79
C ARG A 18 11.61 -8.74 -24.34
N PHE A 19 10.66 -8.94 -23.42
CA PHE A 19 10.89 -9.17 -22.01
C PHE A 19 10.05 -10.34 -21.52
N THR A 20 10.46 -10.98 -20.45
CA THR A 20 9.62 -11.99 -19.80
C THR A 20 8.43 -11.32 -19.10
N VAL A 21 8.71 -10.23 -18.37
CA VAL A 21 7.67 -9.49 -17.62
C VAL A 21 7.79 -7.98 -17.87
N ALA A 22 6.65 -7.31 -18.06
CA ALA A 22 6.56 -5.86 -17.91
C ALA A 22 5.76 -5.52 -16.66
N VAL A 23 6.34 -4.72 -15.77
CA VAL A 23 5.65 -4.14 -14.62
C VAL A 23 5.24 -2.72 -14.98
N VAL A 24 3.94 -2.41 -14.93
CA VAL A 24 3.39 -1.09 -15.24
C VAL A 24 3.01 -0.37 -13.97
N GLY A 25 3.70 0.73 -13.68
CA GLY A 25 3.55 1.54 -12.48
C GLY A 25 4.82 1.58 -11.63
N ALA A 26 5.42 2.78 -11.52
CA ALA A 26 6.68 3.03 -10.79
C ALA A 26 6.47 3.45 -9.32
N GLY A 27 5.36 3.04 -8.70
CA GLY A 27 5.12 3.15 -7.27
C GLY A 27 5.85 2.06 -6.46
N ALA A 28 5.76 2.11 -5.11
CA ALA A 28 6.49 1.18 -4.23
C ALA A 28 6.21 -0.31 -4.53
N ALA A 29 4.96 -0.68 -4.81
CA ALA A 29 4.61 -2.08 -5.13
C ALA A 29 5.17 -2.52 -6.48
N GLY A 30 5.09 -1.67 -7.51
CA GLY A 30 5.62 -1.97 -8.85
C GLY A 30 7.14 -2.05 -8.84
N LEU A 31 7.82 -1.09 -8.20
CA LEU A 31 9.28 -1.11 -8.01
C LEU A 31 9.74 -2.38 -7.28
N ALA A 32 9.06 -2.74 -6.18
CA ALA A 32 9.40 -3.94 -5.42
C ALA A 32 9.18 -5.23 -6.25
N ALA A 33 8.11 -5.30 -7.05
CA ALA A 33 7.86 -6.43 -7.94
C ALA A 33 8.92 -6.54 -9.04
N ALA A 34 9.26 -5.42 -9.70
CA ALA A 34 10.28 -5.39 -10.75
C ALA A 34 11.66 -5.79 -10.22
N LEU A 35 12.05 -5.26 -9.05
CA LEU A 35 13.29 -5.62 -8.37
C LEU A 35 13.33 -7.11 -8.02
N ALA A 36 12.26 -7.66 -7.45
CA ALA A 36 12.20 -9.07 -7.06
C ALA A 36 12.33 -10.00 -8.28
N LEU A 37 11.67 -9.68 -9.38
CA LEU A 37 11.74 -10.45 -10.62
C LEU A 37 13.14 -10.38 -11.24
N ALA A 38 13.70 -9.19 -11.38
CA ALA A 38 15.02 -9.01 -11.99
C ALA A 38 16.12 -9.70 -11.18
N ARG A 39 16.06 -9.68 -9.85
CA ARG A 39 17.02 -10.39 -8.97
C ARG A 39 16.99 -11.91 -9.15
N ASP A 40 15.88 -12.48 -9.59
CA ASP A 40 15.77 -13.90 -9.96
C ASP A 40 16.17 -14.18 -11.42
N GLY A 41 16.80 -13.21 -12.09
CA GLY A 41 17.21 -13.34 -13.49
C GLY A 41 16.05 -13.35 -14.48
N VAL A 42 14.92 -12.70 -14.13
CA VAL A 42 13.81 -12.49 -15.06
C VAL A 42 14.04 -11.18 -15.80
N GLU A 43 14.16 -11.23 -17.12
CA GLU A 43 14.23 -10.03 -17.95
C GLU A 43 12.95 -9.21 -17.78
N THR A 44 13.07 -8.08 -17.11
CA THR A 44 11.93 -7.28 -16.64
C THR A 44 11.99 -5.86 -17.19
N ALA A 45 10.89 -5.39 -17.76
CA ALA A 45 10.65 -3.98 -18.07
C ALA A 45 9.86 -3.34 -16.93
N LEU A 46 10.28 -2.16 -16.45
CA LEU A 46 9.49 -1.31 -15.56
C LEU A 46 9.02 -0.08 -16.33
N VAL A 47 7.71 0.08 -16.47
CA VAL A 47 7.06 1.15 -17.22
C VAL A 47 6.34 2.08 -16.26
N GLY A 48 6.63 3.37 -16.31
CA GLY A 48 5.95 4.38 -15.52
C GLY A 48 6.78 5.61 -15.24
N HIS A 49 6.11 6.74 -15.13
CA HIS A 49 6.72 7.98 -14.71
C HIS A 49 7.00 8.01 -13.21
N HIS A 50 8.08 8.65 -12.85
CA HIS A 50 8.34 9.01 -11.47
C HIS A 50 7.76 10.40 -11.18
N ALA A 51 6.69 10.44 -10.43
CA ALA A 51 6.28 11.68 -9.78
C ALA A 51 6.93 11.76 -8.39
N PRO A 52 7.65 12.82 -8.04
CA PRO A 52 8.09 13.05 -6.66
C PRO A 52 6.87 13.11 -5.76
N VAL A 53 6.82 12.25 -4.75
CA VAL A 53 5.72 12.24 -3.78
C VAL A 53 6.14 13.12 -2.60
N ALA A 54 5.73 14.38 -2.58
CA ALA A 54 5.99 15.31 -1.47
C ALA A 54 4.65 15.71 -0.82
N ASP A 55 3.90 14.73 -0.32
CA ASP A 55 2.54 14.93 0.22
C ASP A 55 2.43 14.64 1.73
N GLY A 56 3.57 14.51 2.43
CA GLY A 56 3.61 14.23 3.87
C GLY A 56 3.06 12.86 4.26
N ARG A 57 2.83 11.97 3.27
CA ARG A 57 2.39 10.60 3.57
C ARG A 57 3.53 9.74 4.09
N THR A 58 3.20 8.93 5.07
CA THR A 58 4.07 7.90 5.59
C THR A 58 3.44 6.52 5.40
N VAL A 59 4.23 5.50 5.54
CA VAL A 59 3.77 4.12 5.52
C VAL A 59 4.38 3.35 6.69
N ALA A 60 3.53 2.69 7.45
CA ALA A 60 3.97 1.71 8.44
C ALA A 60 4.20 0.36 7.73
N LEU A 61 5.44 -0.02 7.57
CA LEU A 61 5.88 -1.28 6.98
C LEU A 61 5.83 -2.37 8.05
N LEU A 62 4.95 -3.35 7.91
CA LEU A 62 4.87 -4.49 8.83
C LEU A 62 6.06 -5.44 8.62
N ASP A 63 6.32 -6.31 9.59
CA ASP A 63 7.50 -7.20 9.63
C ASP A 63 7.71 -7.97 8.31
N GLY A 64 6.69 -8.57 7.73
CA GLY A 64 6.81 -9.28 6.45
C GLY A 64 7.25 -8.37 5.30
N SER A 65 6.81 -7.12 5.26
CA SER A 65 7.26 -6.14 4.25
C SER A 65 8.71 -5.72 4.49
N VAL A 66 9.13 -5.56 5.73
CA VAL A 66 10.53 -5.28 6.08
C VAL A 66 11.45 -6.43 5.67
N ARG A 67 11.05 -7.69 5.93
CA ARG A 67 11.80 -8.87 5.45
C ARG A 67 11.95 -8.86 3.93
N PHE A 68 10.88 -8.59 3.21
CA PHE A 68 10.92 -8.48 1.75
C PHE A 68 11.89 -7.38 1.30
N LEU A 69 11.83 -6.19 1.88
CA LEU A 69 12.76 -5.10 1.58
C LEU A 69 14.23 -5.44 1.93
N ARG A 70 14.47 -6.24 2.97
CA ARG A 70 15.81 -6.78 3.28
C ARG A 70 16.30 -7.71 2.17
N VAL A 71 15.47 -8.63 1.71
CA VAL A 71 15.81 -9.51 0.57
C VAL A 71 16.11 -8.70 -0.68
N LEU A 72 15.36 -7.62 -0.92
CA LEU A 72 15.65 -6.69 -2.03
C LEU A 72 16.92 -5.85 -1.80
N GLY A 73 17.54 -5.88 -0.62
CA GLY A 73 18.69 -5.07 -0.26
C GLY A 73 18.36 -3.58 -0.06
N ALA A 74 17.09 -3.23 0.07
CA ALA A 74 16.64 -1.84 0.22
C ALA A 74 16.57 -1.39 1.70
N TRP A 75 16.44 -2.34 2.62
CA TRP A 75 16.14 -2.03 4.01
C TRP A 75 17.24 -1.26 4.73
N ASP A 76 18.51 -1.61 4.52
CA ASP A 76 19.63 -0.99 5.24
C ASP A 76 19.74 0.51 4.97
N GLU A 77 19.29 0.95 3.81
CA GLU A 77 19.21 2.35 3.45
C GLU A 77 17.94 3.05 3.96
N ILE A 78 16.84 2.29 4.09
CA ILE A 78 15.56 2.81 4.61
C ILE A 78 15.58 2.91 6.13
N ALA A 79 16.17 1.94 6.83
CA ALA A 79 16.12 1.79 8.27
C ALA A 79 16.55 3.05 9.07
N PRO A 80 17.61 3.81 8.70
CA PRO A 80 17.99 5.03 9.40
C PRO A 80 16.92 6.14 9.35
N HIS A 81 15.97 6.05 8.41
CA HIS A 81 14.88 6.99 8.18
C HIS A 81 13.52 6.46 8.63
N ALA A 82 13.49 5.31 9.29
CA ALA A 82 12.29 4.65 9.79
C ALA A 82 12.23 4.67 11.31
N SER A 83 11.03 4.82 11.87
CA SER A 83 10.80 4.74 13.32
C SER A 83 10.12 3.43 13.67
N PRO A 84 10.58 2.69 14.70
CA PRO A 84 9.92 1.47 15.11
C PRO A 84 8.52 1.76 15.68
N LEU A 85 7.61 0.83 15.48
CA LEU A 85 6.30 0.76 16.11
C LEU A 85 6.37 -0.33 17.19
N ALA A 86 7.01 0.01 18.33
CA ALA A 86 7.23 -0.94 19.41
C ALA A 86 5.94 -1.25 20.16
N GLU A 87 5.07 -0.22 20.29
CA GLU A 87 3.76 -0.36 20.90
C GLU A 87 2.67 0.26 20.03
N LEU A 88 1.48 -0.34 20.09
CA LEU A 88 0.24 0.21 19.55
C LEU A 88 -0.70 0.52 20.70
N GLN A 89 -1.19 1.74 20.80
CA GLN A 89 -2.17 2.16 21.78
C GLN A 89 -3.48 2.54 21.08
N ILE A 90 -4.58 1.90 21.48
CA ILE A 90 -5.92 2.21 21.00
C ILE A 90 -6.68 2.90 22.12
N VAL A 91 -7.24 4.07 21.84
CA VAL A 91 -8.03 4.89 22.75
C VAL A 91 -9.44 5.00 22.21
N ASP A 92 -10.44 4.56 22.97
CA ASP A 92 -11.84 4.82 22.63
C ASP A 92 -12.18 6.28 22.94
N ASP A 93 -12.45 7.05 21.91
CA ASP A 93 -12.82 8.46 21.93
C ASP A 93 -14.17 8.71 21.22
N THR A 94 -14.99 7.67 21.13
CA THR A 94 -16.30 7.74 20.47
C THR A 94 -17.34 8.51 21.27
N GLY A 95 -17.06 8.87 22.52
CA GLY A 95 -18.05 9.48 23.41
C GLY A 95 -19.08 8.49 23.96
N SER A 96 -18.83 7.19 23.84
CA SER A 96 -19.67 6.14 24.43
C SER A 96 -19.75 6.30 25.95
N LEU A 97 -20.90 5.91 26.55
CA LEU A 97 -21.08 5.85 28.00
C LEU A 97 -20.15 4.84 28.65
N PHE A 98 -19.88 3.72 27.96
CA PHE A 98 -18.91 2.72 28.39
C PHE A 98 -17.59 2.98 27.68
N ARG A 99 -16.62 3.57 28.39
CA ARG A 99 -15.26 3.82 27.90
C ARG A 99 -14.30 2.81 28.50
N PRO A 100 -13.82 1.83 27.71
CA PRO A 100 -12.77 0.95 28.17
C PRO A 100 -11.48 1.75 28.38
N PRO A 101 -10.58 1.34 29.27
CA PRO A 101 -9.26 1.92 29.38
C PRO A 101 -8.50 1.75 28.05
N PRO A 102 -7.51 2.63 27.77
CA PRO A 102 -6.67 2.49 26.57
C PRO A 102 -6.05 1.10 26.48
N ALA A 103 -6.25 0.43 25.35
CA ALA A 103 -5.64 -0.88 25.10
C ALA A 103 -4.23 -0.69 24.53
N ARG A 104 -3.22 -1.27 25.16
CA ARG A 104 -1.83 -1.27 24.71
C ARG A 104 -1.42 -2.65 24.27
N PHE A 105 -0.74 -2.75 23.16
CA PHE A 105 -0.18 -3.95 22.57
C PHE A 105 1.31 -3.71 22.38
N SER A 106 2.15 -4.59 22.94
CA SER A 106 3.61 -4.52 22.78
C SER A 106 4.10 -5.61 21.82
N ALA A 107 4.96 -5.23 20.88
CA ALA A 107 5.57 -6.17 19.93
C ALA A 107 6.36 -7.28 20.67
N ALA A 108 6.96 -6.96 21.81
CA ALA A 108 7.67 -7.91 22.66
C ALA A 108 6.79 -9.09 23.13
N GLU A 109 5.46 -8.92 23.25
CA GLU A 109 4.55 -10.00 23.64
C GLU A 109 4.51 -11.15 22.62
N ILE A 110 4.87 -10.87 21.37
CA ILE A 110 4.92 -11.86 20.29
C ILE A 110 6.35 -12.16 19.83
N GLY A 111 7.36 -11.66 20.58
CA GLY A 111 8.79 -11.88 20.31
C GLY A 111 9.36 -11.04 19.18
N LEU A 112 8.80 -9.84 18.93
CA LEU A 112 9.30 -8.89 17.96
C LEU A 112 9.82 -7.62 18.64
N ASP A 113 10.83 -6.98 18.07
CA ASP A 113 11.30 -5.66 18.51
C ASP A 113 10.30 -4.54 18.17
N ALA A 114 9.59 -4.68 17.05
CA ALA A 114 8.55 -3.78 16.60
C ALA A 114 7.51 -4.53 15.76
N PHE A 115 6.25 -4.08 15.75
CA PHE A 115 5.21 -4.56 14.83
C PHE A 115 5.52 -4.23 13.37
N GLY A 116 6.28 -3.18 13.17
CA GLY A 116 6.67 -2.64 11.90
C GLY A 116 7.45 -1.33 12.07
N TRP A 117 7.66 -0.64 10.98
CA TRP A 117 8.48 0.57 10.93
C TRP A 117 7.79 1.61 10.08
N ASN A 118 7.64 2.82 10.60
CA ASN A 118 7.06 3.93 9.87
C ASN A 118 8.13 4.73 9.16
N VAL A 119 7.91 4.97 7.86
CA VAL A 119 8.85 5.73 7.00
C VAL A 119 8.07 6.66 6.08
N GLU A 120 8.66 7.78 5.70
CA GLU A 120 8.10 8.65 4.68
C GLU A 120 8.03 7.93 3.32
N SER A 121 6.85 7.93 2.69
CA SER A 121 6.60 7.21 1.43
C SER A 121 7.55 7.62 0.32
N ALA A 122 7.91 8.89 0.26
CA ALA A 122 8.87 9.44 -0.69
C ALA A 122 10.24 8.77 -0.56
N ARG A 123 10.72 8.57 0.67
CA ARG A 123 12.02 7.92 0.94
C ARG A 123 12.03 6.46 0.49
N LEU A 124 10.96 5.73 0.79
CA LEU A 124 10.81 4.34 0.36
C LEU A 124 10.87 4.22 -1.17
N VAL A 125 10.07 5.02 -1.88
CA VAL A 125 10.00 4.98 -3.35
C VAL A 125 11.33 5.38 -3.98
N GLU A 126 12.00 6.43 -3.48
CA GLU A 126 13.28 6.90 -3.99
C GLU A 126 14.38 5.84 -3.82
N THR A 127 14.44 5.18 -2.68
CA THR A 127 15.40 4.09 -2.42
C THR A 127 15.18 2.92 -3.39
N LEU A 128 13.92 2.45 -3.54
CA LEU A 128 13.61 1.37 -4.47
C LEU A 128 13.94 1.76 -5.93
N ARG A 129 13.66 3.00 -6.32
CA ARG A 129 13.95 3.49 -7.66
C ARG A 129 15.45 3.55 -7.95
N ARG A 130 16.26 4.02 -6.99
CA ARG A 130 17.72 4.04 -7.15
C ARG A 130 18.27 2.64 -7.35
N GLN A 131 17.77 1.65 -6.61
CA GLN A 131 18.14 0.25 -6.81
C GLN A 131 17.68 -0.27 -8.17
N ALA A 132 16.47 0.08 -8.62
CA ALA A 132 15.97 -0.34 -9.92
C ALA A 132 16.89 0.12 -11.08
N ARG A 133 17.49 1.31 -10.96
CA ARG A 133 18.41 1.85 -11.98
C ARG A 133 19.71 1.06 -12.12
N THR A 134 20.12 0.34 -11.10
CA THR A 134 21.40 -0.39 -11.05
C THR A 134 21.24 -1.91 -11.04
N THR A 135 20.00 -2.41 -11.03
CA THR A 135 19.72 -3.84 -10.99
C THR A 135 19.86 -4.46 -12.39
N PRO A 136 20.77 -5.42 -12.60
CA PRO A 136 20.89 -6.13 -13.86
C PRO A 136 19.58 -6.83 -14.26
N GLY A 137 19.27 -6.86 -15.57
CA GLY A 137 18.04 -7.49 -16.09
C GLY A 137 16.76 -6.66 -15.89
N LEU A 138 16.87 -5.44 -15.32
CA LEU A 138 15.77 -4.49 -15.19
C LEU A 138 15.98 -3.29 -16.12
N THR A 139 15.05 -3.11 -17.07
CA THR A 139 15.06 -1.95 -17.97
C THR A 139 13.92 -1.00 -17.62
N LEU A 140 14.24 0.29 -17.44
CA LEU A 140 13.27 1.31 -17.07
C LEU A 140 12.78 2.06 -18.32
N PHE A 141 11.48 2.21 -18.43
CA PHE A 141 10.80 2.99 -19.47
C PHE A 141 10.02 4.12 -18.77
N GLU A 142 10.54 5.34 -18.86
CA GLU A 142 9.88 6.52 -18.31
C GLU A 142 8.78 6.99 -19.29
N ALA A 143 7.71 6.23 -19.36
CA ALA A 143 6.52 6.48 -20.19
C ALA A 143 5.31 5.83 -19.52
N ASP A 144 4.11 6.34 -19.79
CA ASP A 144 2.88 5.68 -19.37
C ASP A 144 2.45 4.62 -20.39
N SER A 145 1.67 3.66 -19.95
CA SER A 145 1.08 2.63 -20.79
C SER A 145 -0.12 3.19 -21.54
N ALA A 146 -0.11 3.14 -22.87
CA ALA A 146 -1.24 3.48 -23.71
C ALA A 146 -2.27 2.34 -23.82
N GLY A 147 -1.85 1.09 -23.56
CA GLY A 147 -2.73 -0.07 -23.61
C GLY A 147 -1.96 -1.39 -23.75
N MET A 148 -2.71 -2.48 -23.75
CA MET A 148 -2.19 -3.84 -23.92
C MET A 148 -3.02 -4.58 -24.97
N ARG A 149 -2.35 -5.30 -25.88
CA ARG A 149 -2.95 -6.20 -26.86
C ARG A 149 -2.47 -7.61 -26.62
N LEU A 150 -3.36 -8.60 -26.75
CA LEU A 150 -2.99 -10.01 -26.67
C LEU A 150 -2.58 -10.53 -28.05
N GLU A 151 -1.50 -11.25 -28.10
CA GLU A 151 -1.05 -12.05 -29.23
C GLU A 151 -1.05 -13.54 -28.85
N GLN A 152 -0.78 -14.44 -29.78
CA GLN A 152 -0.88 -15.89 -29.55
C GLN A 152 -0.07 -16.34 -28.33
N ASP A 153 1.21 -15.94 -28.23
CA ASP A 153 2.14 -16.38 -27.19
C ASP A 153 2.72 -15.21 -26.34
N ALA A 154 2.20 -14.00 -26.53
CA ALA A 154 2.70 -12.80 -25.87
C ALA A 154 1.58 -11.77 -25.66
N ALA A 155 1.85 -10.76 -24.85
CA ALA A 155 1.14 -9.50 -24.87
C ALA A 155 2.04 -8.43 -25.48
N VAL A 156 1.46 -7.48 -26.20
CA VAL A 156 2.14 -6.27 -26.63
C VAL A 156 1.63 -5.12 -25.78
N LEU A 157 2.55 -4.51 -25.04
CA LEU A 157 2.31 -3.32 -24.22
C LEU A 157 2.70 -2.11 -25.04
N ASP A 158 1.73 -1.28 -25.39
CA ASP A 158 1.96 -0.02 -26.11
C ASP A 158 2.20 1.11 -25.09
N LEU A 159 3.17 1.98 -25.37
CA LEU A 159 3.55 3.11 -24.53
C LEU A 159 3.09 4.43 -25.19
N GLU A 160 2.80 5.46 -24.38
CA GLU A 160 2.34 6.76 -24.88
C GLU A 160 3.38 7.48 -25.74
N ASP A 161 4.66 7.16 -25.61
CA ASP A 161 5.73 7.70 -26.44
C ASP A 161 5.91 7.00 -27.79
N GLY A 162 5.00 6.09 -28.13
CA GLY A 162 4.96 5.36 -29.40
C GLY A 162 5.82 4.08 -29.44
N ARG A 163 6.53 3.74 -28.37
CA ARG A 163 7.23 2.44 -28.25
C ARG A 163 6.24 1.33 -27.92
N SER A 164 6.59 0.10 -28.28
CA SER A 164 5.85 -1.10 -27.89
C SER A 164 6.81 -2.14 -27.34
N LEU A 165 6.36 -2.95 -26.37
CA LEU A 165 7.12 -4.01 -25.74
C LEU A 165 6.38 -5.34 -25.92
N SER A 166 7.07 -6.39 -26.37
CA SER A 166 6.52 -7.75 -26.41
C SER A 166 6.87 -8.49 -25.12
N VAL A 167 5.88 -8.99 -24.38
CA VAL A 167 6.07 -9.57 -23.05
C VAL A 167 5.24 -10.85 -22.87
N GLN A 168 5.71 -11.78 -22.04
CA GLN A 168 4.92 -12.96 -21.68
C GLN A 168 3.85 -12.61 -20.63
N LEU A 169 4.17 -11.69 -19.69
CA LEU A 169 3.27 -11.28 -18.61
C LEU A 169 3.35 -9.77 -18.40
N VAL A 170 2.20 -9.13 -18.26
CA VAL A 170 2.06 -7.75 -17.75
C VAL A 170 1.65 -7.81 -16.29
N VAL A 171 2.38 -7.12 -15.41
CA VAL A 171 2.03 -6.90 -14.00
C VAL A 171 1.55 -5.46 -13.84
N GLY A 172 0.25 -5.26 -13.67
CA GLY A 172 -0.36 -3.95 -13.47
C GLY A 172 -0.21 -3.49 -12.01
N ALA A 173 0.60 -2.46 -11.79
CA ALA A 173 0.81 -1.76 -10.52
C ALA A 173 0.53 -0.26 -10.66
N ASP A 174 -0.33 0.12 -11.61
CA ASP A 174 -0.64 1.44 -12.13
C ASP A 174 -1.66 2.22 -11.29
N GLY A 175 -1.83 1.80 -10.04
CA GLY A 175 -2.55 2.52 -8.99
C GLY A 175 -4.07 2.37 -9.04
N GLY A 176 -4.73 3.07 -8.12
CA GLY A 176 -6.16 2.89 -7.90
C GLY A 176 -7.06 3.32 -9.07
N ARG A 177 -6.54 4.07 -10.05
CA ARG A 177 -7.23 4.42 -11.32
C ARG A 177 -6.73 3.62 -12.50
N SER A 178 -6.18 2.44 -12.29
CA SER A 178 -5.54 1.56 -13.26
C SER A 178 -6.23 1.50 -14.62
N PRO A 179 -5.60 1.98 -15.72
CA PRO A 179 -6.07 1.79 -17.09
C PRO A 179 -6.08 0.32 -17.49
N LEU A 180 -5.09 -0.48 -17.06
CA LEU A 180 -5.01 -1.90 -17.33
C LEU A 180 -6.20 -2.67 -16.74
N ARG A 181 -6.60 -2.34 -15.49
CA ARG A 181 -7.81 -2.89 -14.89
C ARG A 181 -9.04 -2.49 -15.67
N ALA A 182 -9.19 -1.21 -16.03
CA ALA A 182 -10.34 -0.69 -16.75
C ALA A 182 -10.50 -1.33 -18.14
N ALA A 183 -9.39 -1.61 -18.83
CA ALA A 183 -9.39 -2.27 -20.13
C ALA A 183 -9.60 -3.80 -20.04
N SER A 184 -9.45 -4.39 -18.85
CA SER A 184 -9.65 -5.80 -18.62
C SER A 184 -11.12 -6.13 -18.29
N ALA A 185 -11.57 -7.35 -18.57
CA ALA A 185 -12.91 -7.81 -18.21
C ALA A 185 -12.99 -8.28 -16.73
N LEU A 186 -12.11 -7.78 -15.86
CA LEU A 186 -12.04 -8.21 -14.46
C LEU A 186 -13.18 -7.63 -13.64
N ARG A 187 -13.86 -8.50 -12.88
CA ARG A 187 -14.92 -8.07 -11.96
C ARG A 187 -14.34 -7.26 -10.83
N THR A 188 -14.72 -5.98 -10.80
CA THR A 188 -14.29 -5.01 -9.79
C THR A 188 -15.48 -4.52 -8.98
N ARG A 189 -15.34 -4.47 -7.67
CA ARG A 189 -16.28 -3.82 -6.76
C ARG A 189 -15.65 -2.55 -6.24
N GLU A 190 -16.34 -1.42 -6.39
CA GLU A 190 -15.93 -0.13 -5.86
C GLU A 190 -16.98 0.43 -4.92
N TRP A 191 -16.54 1.15 -3.90
CA TRP A 191 -17.42 1.85 -2.95
C TRP A 191 -16.72 3.07 -2.37
N SER A 192 -17.49 4.01 -1.88
CA SER A 192 -16.98 5.23 -1.22
C SER A 192 -17.52 5.32 0.20
N TYR A 193 -16.84 6.12 1.02
CA TYR A 193 -17.26 6.49 2.35
C TYR A 193 -17.48 8.01 2.42
N PRO A 194 -18.36 8.51 3.30
CA PRO A 194 -18.60 9.95 3.46
C PRO A 194 -17.47 10.63 4.25
N GLN A 195 -16.26 10.12 4.16
CA GLN A 195 -15.08 10.50 4.94
C GLN A 195 -13.93 10.86 4.02
N ALA A 196 -13.01 11.68 4.55
CA ALA A 196 -11.68 11.88 3.98
C ALA A 196 -10.61 11.77 5.06
N ALA A 197 -9.41 11.39 4.69
CA ALA A 197 -8.24 11.36 5.54
C ALA A 197 -7.41 12.64 5.31
N LEU A 198 -7.22 13.42 6.35
CA LEU A 198 -6.22 14.49 6.41
C LEU A 198 -4.90 13.89 6.88
N THR A 199 -3.83 14.12 6.14
CA THR A 199 -2.48 13.68 6.50
C THR A 199 -1.53 14.86 6.57
N THR A 200 -0.59 14.84 7.50
CA THR A 200 0.54 15.77 7.59
C THR A 200 1.61 15.22 8.52
N LEU A 201 2.75 15.89 8.60
CA LEU A 201 3.79 15.61 9.60
C LEU A 201 3.69 16.65 10.73
N LEU A 202 4.03 16.21 11.92
CA LEU A 202 3.96 16.98 13.15
C LEU A 202 5.30 16.94 13.87
N ALA A 203 5.71 18.06 14.47
CA ALA A 203 6.69 18.09 15.54
C ALA A 203 5.97 18.38 16.86
N HIS A 204 6.47 17.83 17.96
CA HIS A 204 5.81 17.91 19.26
C HIS A 204 6.82 17.95 20.42
N GLU A 205 6.37 18.49 21.55
CA GLU A 205 7.20 18.77 22.71
C GLU A 205 7.63 17.50 23.47
N ARG A 206 6.72 16.54 23.66
CA ARG A 206 6.98 15.31 24.43
C ARG A 206 7.32 14.16 23.50
N PRO A 207 8.25 13.27 23.87
CA PRO A 207 8.63 12.14 23.03
C PRO A 207 7.49 11.12 22.88
N HIS A 208 7.32 10.57 21.65
CA HIS A 208 6.32 9.53 21.35
C HIS A 208 6.70 8.14 21.90
N ARG A 209 7.96 7.90 22.27
CA ARG A 209 8.46 6.63 22.85
C ARG A 209 8.12 5.40 21.99
N ASP A 210 8.15 5.54 20.67
CA ASP A 210 7.84 4.51 19.69
C ASP A 210 6.44 3.88 19.82
N ILE A 211 5.51 4.65 20.41
CA ILE A 211 4.10 4.27 20.57
C ILE A 211 3.29 4.90 19.44
N SER A 212 2.70 4.06 18.58
CA SER A 212 1.65 4.51 17.67
C SER A 212 0.34 4.59 18.43
N THR A 213 -0.31 5.77 18.43
CA THR A 213 -1.58 5.96 19.15
C THR A 213 -2.71 6.22 18.17
N GLU A 214 -3.75 5.42 18.24
CA GLU A 214 -4.97 5.54 17.45
C GLU A 214 -6.16 5.84 18.36
N PHE A 215 -6.78 6.98 18.15
CA PHE A 215 -8.05 7.35 18.78
C PHE A 215 -9.19 6.93 17.87
N HIS A 216 -10.05 6.06 18.35
CA HIS A 216 -11.29 5.69 17.69
C HIS A 216 -12.35 6.75 17.98
N THR A 217 -12.62 7.62 17.01
CA THR A 217 -13.67 8.65 17.11
C THR A 217 -14.90 8.25 16.34
N ARG A 218 -16.05 8.89 16.59
CA ARG A 218 -17.32 8.65 15.86
C ARG A 218 -17.24 8.96 14.36
N ASN A 219 -16.27 9.78 13.95
CA ASN A 219 -16.09 10.17 12.56
C ASN A 219 -15.02 9.35 11.84
N GLY A 220 -14.32 8.49 12.56
CA GLY A 220 -13.21 7.68 12.06
C GLY A 220 -11.98 7.74 12.95
N PRO A 221 -10.92 7.02 12.63
CA PRO A 221 -9.69 7.02 13.41
C PRO A 221 -8.90 8.33 13.27
N PHE A 222 -8.29 8.75 14.39
CA PHE A 222 -7.25 9.77 14.45
C PHE A 222 -5.98 9.09 14.96
N THR A 223 -4.95 9.03 14.11
CA THR A 223 -3.76 8.24 14.40
C THR A 223 -2.51 9.11 14.36
N LEU A 224 -1.70 9.01 15.41
CA LEU A 224 -0.36 9.58 15.50
C LEU A 224 0.65 8.43 15.41
N VAL A 225 1.49 8.46 14.36
CA VAL A 225 2.45 7.39 14.08
C VAL A 225 3.87 7.93 14.23
N PRO A 226 4.73 7.30 15.05
CA PRO A 226 6.11 7.71 15.26
C PRO A 226 6.92 7.95 13.99
N LEU A 227 7.78 8.99 14.01
CA LEU A 227 8.81 9.27 13.03
C LEU A 227 10.17 9.40 13.73
N PRO A 228 11.31 9.25 13.03
CA PRO A 228 12.63 9.34 13.63
C PRO A 228 12.86 10.63 14.42
N GLY A 229 13.66 10.53 15.49
CA GLY A 229 14.02 11.66 16.34
C GLY A 229 13.19 11.77 17.62
N GLY A 230 12.19 10.93 17.85
CA GLY A 230 11.40 10.86 19.08
C GLY A 230 10.34 11.96 19.25
N HIS A 231 10.48 13.09 18.56
CA HIS A 231 9.64 14.29 18.69
C HIS A 231 8.92 14.66 17.38
N ARG A 232 8.78 13.71 16.47
CA ARG A 232 8.04 13.86 15.21
C ARG A 232 7.06 12.72 15.05
N SER A 233 5.90 13.00 14.49
CA SER A 233 4.89 11.98 14.16
C SER A 233 4.22 12.30 12.84
N SER A 234 3.75 11.29 12.14
CA SER A 234 2.78 11.49 11.05
C SER A 234 1.37 11.43 11.62
N LEU A 235 0.51 12.28 11.08
CA LEU A 235 -0.92 12.31 11.36
C LEU A 235 -1.68 11.63 10.22
N VAL A 236 -2.61 10.75 10.59
CA VAL A 236 -3.71 10.31 9.73
C VAL A 236 -5.02 10.59 10.48
N TRP A 237 -5.77 11.58 10.05
CA TRP A 237 -7.04 11.98 10.66
C TRP A 237 -8.19 11.72 9.71
N VAL A 238 -8.91 10.63 9.94
CA VAL A 238 -10.11 10.31 9.18
C VAL A 238 -11.32 10.97 9.85
N THR A 239 -12.05 11.76 9.07
CA THR A 239 -13.27 12.43 9.54
C THR A 239 -14.23 12.65 8.38
N ALA A 240 -15.44 13.15 8.66
CA ALA A 240 -16.40 13.50 7.62
C ALA A 240 -15.77 14.47 6.59
N GLU A 241 -16.02 14.25 5.31
CA GLU A 241 -15.34 14.99 4.23
C GLU A 241 -15.44 16.52 4.37
N PRO A 242 -16.60 17.13 4.75
CA PRO A 242 -16.69 18.57 4.98
C PRO A 242 -15.79 19.04 6.14
N ALA A 243 -15.65 18.23 7.20
CA ALA A 243 -14.80 18.56 8.33
C ALA A 243 -13.31 18.46 7.95
N ALA A 244 -12.91 17.42 7.21
CA ALA A 244 -11.56 17.26 6.70
C ALA A 244 -11.16 18.42 5.79
N LYS A 245 -12.05 18.90 4.90
CA LYS A 245 -11.83 20.08 4.07
C LYS A 245 -11.64 21.35 4.91
N ARG A 246 -12.45 21.57 5.94
CA ARG A 246 -12.28 22.72 6.85
C ARG A 246 -10.94 22.67 7.57
N LEU A 247 -10.58 21.52 8.15
CA LEU A 247 -9.30 21.32 8.83
C LEU A 247 -8.11 21.57 7.90
N SER A 248 -8.17 21.04 6.67
CA SER A 248 -7.13 21.24 5.65
C SER A 248 -6.96 22.72 5.26
N GLY A 249 -8.00 23.53 5.36
CA GLY A 249 -7.99 24.97 5.05
C GLY A 249 -7.57 25.88 6.19
N LEU A 250 -7.36 25.38 7.41
CA LEU A 250 -6.86 26.16 8.53
C LEU A 250 -5.40 26.58 8.29
N ASP A 251 -4.95 27.64 8.93
CA ASP A 251 -3.51 27.93 9.00
C ASP A 251 -2.77 26.87 9.85
N ASP A 252 -1.44 26.92 9.88
CA ASP A 252 -0.63 25.93 10.60
C ASP A 252 -0.83 25.97 12.11
N ARG A 253 -1.06 27.15 12.67
CA ARG A 253 -1.27 27.34 14.11
C ARG A 253 -2.63 26.74 14.54
N ASP A 254 -3.67 27.05 13.80
CA ASP A 254 -5.02 26.62 14.13
C ASP A 254 -5.18 25.13 13.89
N LEU A 255 -4.57 24.58 12.83
CA LEU A 255 -4.53 23.13 12.60
C LEU A 255 -3.75 22.42 13.72
N ALA A 256 -2.59 22.93 14.11
CA ALA A 256 -1.79 22.34 15.21
C ALA A 256 -2.58 22.33 16.51
N ALA A 257 -3.28 23.42 16.84
CA ALA A 257 -4.16 23.48 18.02
C ALA A 257 -5.32 22.47 17.95
N ALA A 258 -5.95 22.30 16.78
CA ALA A 258 -7.00 21.32 16.58
C ALA A 258 -6.48 19.88 16.75
N VAL A 259 -5.29 19.58 16.22
CA VAL A 259 -4.62 18.28 16.37
C VAL A 259 -4.25 18.01 17.83
N GLU A 260 -3.66 18.98 18.51
CA GLU A 260 -3.30 18.88 19.93
C GLU A 260 -4.53 18.61 20.81
N HIS A 261 -5.61 19.37 20.58
CA HIS A 261 -6.88 19.14 21.28
C HIS A 261 -7.42 17.72 21.05
N GLN A 262 -7.45 17.24 19.80
CA GLN A 262 -7.90 15.88 19.49
C GLN A 262 -6.99 14.82 20.10
N ALA A 263 -5.69 15.07 20.14
CA ALA A 263 -4.70 14.21 20.80
C ALA A 263 -4.70 14.33 22.34
N ARG A 264 -5.60 15.15 22.93
CA ARG A 264 -5.68 15.40 24.37
C ARG A 264 -4.33 15.85 24.96
N SER A 265 -3.59 16.66 24.21
CA SER A 265 -2.24 17.17 24.56
C SER A 265 -1.25 16.09 25.04
N MET A 266 -1.44 14.82 24.62
CA MET A 266 -0.60 13.72 25.08
C MET A 266 0.88 13.89 24.73
N LEU A 267 1.19 14.54 23.61
CA LEU A 267 2.54 14.84 23.14
C LEU A 267 2.97 16.30 23.42
N GLY A 268 2.20 17.05 24.23
CA GLY A 268 2.44 18.47 24.53
C GLY A 268 2.11 19.37 23.35
N ALA A 269 2.71 20.56 23.30
CA ALA A 269 2.51 21.51 22.21
C ALA A 269 2.96 20.92 20.87
N MET A 270 2.17 21.18 19.83
CA MET A 270 2.37 20.64 18.49
C MET A 270 2.54 21.74 17.46
N ARG A 271 3.27 21.44 16.38
CA ARG A 271 3.35 22.28 15.19
C ARG A 271 3.30 21.43 13.92
N ILE A 272 2.80 22.00 12.85
CA ILE A 272 2.83 21.37 11.53
C ILE A 272 4.29 21.36 11.03
N ASP A 273 4.74 20.20 10.53
CA ASP A 273 6.13 19.96 10.13
C ASP A 273 6.24 19.33 8.72
N GLY A 274 5.23 19.54 7.88
CA GLY A 274 5.21 19.00 6.53
C GLY A 274 3.97 19.39 5.73
N PRO A 275 3.94 19.01 4.47
CA PRO A 275 2.80 19.27 3.59
C PRO A 275 1.55 18.54 4.08
N ARG A 276 0.39 19.04 3.64
CA ARG A 276 -0.91 18.45 3.95
C ARG A 276 -1.42 17.65 2.77
N GLY A 277 -1.93 16.46 3.04
CA GLY A 277 -2.67 15.64 2.09
C GLY A 277 -4.15 15.54 2.49
N LEU A 278 -5.03 15.57 1.51
CA LEU A 278 -6.46 15.30 1.72
C LEU A 278 -6.89 14.20 0.76
N VAL A 279 -7.23 13.03 1.30
CA VAL A 279 -7.52 11.83 0.51
C VAL A 279 -8.97 11.38 0.78
N PRO A 280 -9.87 11.44 -0.23
CA PRO A 280 -11.20 10.86 -0.11
C PRO A 280 -11.13 9.36 0.19
N MET A 281 -11.96 8.91 1.13
CA MET A 281 -12.00 7.50 1.52
C MET A 281 -12.80 6.68 0.50
N ARG A 282 -12.14 5.68 -0.07
CA ARG A 282 -12.77 4.76 -1.01
C ARG A 282 -12.25 3.34 -0.81
N GLY A 283 -13.01 2.38 -1.28
CA GLY A 283 -12.60 1.00 -1.38
C GLY A 283 -12.71 0.49 -2.80
N LEU A 284 -11.84 -0.42 -3.16
CA LEU A 284 -11.84 -1.14 -4.42
C LEU A 284 -11.33 -2.56 -4.18
N SER A 285 -11.95 -3.53 -4.81
CA SER A 285 -11.49 -4.93 -4.76
C SER A 285 -11.79 -5.61 -6.07
N VAL A 286 -10.77 -6.20 -6.67
CA VAL A 286 -10.88 -7.08 -7.83
C VAL A 286 -11.07 -8.52 -7.34
N GLU A 287 -12.12 -9.21 -7.83
CA GLU A 287 -12.47 -10.53 -7.33
C GLU A 287 -11.36 -11.56 -7.54
N ARG A 288 -10.79 -11.57 -8.74
CA ARG A 288 -9.59 -12.33 -9.12
C ARG A 288 -8.68 -11.40 -9.91
N PRO A 289 -7.55 -10.97 -9.35
CA PRO A 289 -6.70 -9.94 -9.96
C PRO A 289 -5.80 -10.53 -11.06
N VAL A 290 -6.34 -11.41 -11.90
CA VAL A 290 -5.64 -12.00 -13.05
C VAL A 290 -6.57 -12.13 -14.25
N ALA A 291 -6.04 -11.87 -15.43
CA ALA A 291 -6.61 -12.18 -16.73
C ALA A 291 -5.54 -12.88 -17.60
N ASP A 292 -5.83 -13.14 -18.86
CA ASP A 292 -4.82 -13.67 -19.76
C ASP A 292 -3.64 -12.69 -19.87
N ARG A 293 -2.43 -13.17 -19.57
CA ARG A 293 -1.18 -12.41 -19.58
C ARG A 293 -1.18 -11.14 -18.71
N LEU A 294 -2.10 -11.02 -17.74
CA LEU A 294 -2.21 -9.87 -16.84
C LEU A 294 -2.37 -10.31 -15.40
N ALA A 295 -1.55 -9.76 -14.50
CA ALA A 295 -1.72 -9.84 -13.06
C ALA A 295 -1.76 -8.43 -12.46
N LEU A 296 -2.79 -8.10 -11.68
CA LEU A 296 -2.89 -6.82 -10.97
C LEU A 296 -2.35 -6.95 -9.55
N ILE A 297 -1.62 -5.94 -9.09
CA ILE A 297 -1.04 -5.85 -7.74
C ILE A 297 -1.27 -4.47 -7.11
N GLY A 298 -1.23 -4.41 -5.80
CA GLY A 298 -1.37 -3.16 -5.04
C GLY A 298 -2.69 -2.46 -5.32
N GLU A 299 -2.68 -1.13 -5.44
CA GLU A 299 -3.89 -0.33 -5.63
C GLU A 299 -4.60 -0.60 -6.97
N ALA A 300 -3.94 -1.19 -7.96
CA ALA A 300 -4.59 -1.65 -9.17
C ALA A 300 -5.54 -2.83 -8.90
N ALA A 301 -5.24 -3.67 -7.91
CA ALA A 301 -6.05 -4.82 -7.51
C ALA A 301 -7.00 -4.52 -6.34
N HIS A 302 -6.59 -3.66 -5.40
CA HIS A 302 -7.36 -3.37 -4.18
C HIS A 302 -6.98 -2.01 -3.59
N VAL A 303 -7.98 -1.27 -3.14
CA VAL A 303 -7.83 -0.03 -2.37
C VAL A 303 -8.61 -0.17 -1.07
N PHE A 304 -7.99 0.17 0.05
CA PHE A 304 -8.61 0.16 1.37
C PHE A 304 -8.45 1.50 2.07
N PRO A 305 -9.38 1.84 2.96
CA PRO A 305 -9.19 2.94 3.90
C PRO A 305 -7.85 2.83 4.63
N PRO A 306 -7.17 3.95 4.96
CA PRO A 306 -5.87 3.94 5.64
C PRO A 306 -5.99 3.57 7.13
N ILE A 307 -6.61 2.43 7.42
CA ILE A 307 -6.82 1.88 8.75
C ILE A 307 -5.93 0.65 8.92
N GLY A 308 -5.13 0.60 9.99
CA GLY A 308 -4.26 -0.53 10.29
C GLY A 308 -3.14 -0.77 9.28
N ALA A 309 -2.72 0.26 8.53
CA ALA A 309 -1.59 0.22 7.60
C ALA A 309 -1.62 -0.90 6.53
N GLN A 310 -2.81 -1.35 6.10
CA GLN A 310 -2.94 -2.54 5.24
C GLN A 310 -2.57 -2.29 3.76
N GLY A 311 -2.83 -1.10 3.20
CA GLY A 311 -2.78 -0.87 1.75
C GLY A 311 -1.44 -1.26 1.10
N LEU A 312 -0.34 -0.58 1.46
CA LEU A 312 0.96 -0.87 0.85
C LEU A 312 1.52 -2.23 1.28
N ASN A 313 1.31 -2.65 2.53
CA ASN A 313 1.78 -3.96 2.99
C ASN A 313 1.16 -5.11 2.17
N LEU A 314 -0.11 -4.99 1.80
CA LEU A 314 -0.76 -5.94 0.92
C LEU A 314 -0.22 -5.85 -0.52
N GLY A 315 0.06 -4.64 -1.02
CA GLY A 315 0.70 -4.44 -2.34
C GLY A 315 2.11 -5.02 -2.42
N LEU A 316 2.93 -4.89 -1.38
CA LEU A 316 4.24 -5.54 -1.29
C LEU A 316 4.11 -7.06 -1.23
N ARG A 317 3.08 -7.57 -0.54
CA ARG A 317 2.76 -8.99 -0.50
C ARG A 317 2.31 -9.52 -1.86
N ASP A 318 1.56 -8.73 -2.64
CA ASP A 318 1.23 -9.07 -4.03
C ASP A 318 2.49 -9.12 -4.89
N ALA A 319 3.40 -8.16 -4.73
CA ALA A 319 4.68 -8.10 -5.45
C ALA A 319 5.53 -9.37 -5.20
N ALA A 320 5.64 -9.78 -3.94
CA ALA A 320 6.33 -11.03 -3.60
C ALA A 320 5.59 -12.27 -4.13
N ALA A 321 4.26 -12.28 -4.10
CA ALA A 321 3.45 -13.41 -4.58
C ALA A 321 3.47 -13.56 -6.11
N VAL A 322 3.46 -12.47 -6.88
CA VAL A 322 3.57 -12.54 -8.34
C VAL A 322 4.96 -13.01 -8.76
N ARG A 323 6.01 -12.58 -8.02
CA ARG A 323 7.37 -13.15 -8.21
C ARG A 323 7.37 -14.66 -8.00
N ASP A 324 6.78 -15.16 -6.91
CA ASP A 324 6.69 -16.61 -6.64
C ASP A 324 5.97 -17.37 -7.76
N ALA A 325 4.89 -16.79 -8.32
CA ALA A 325 4.16 -17.38 -9.43
C ALA A 325 5.02 -17.47 -10.71
N VAL A 326 5.73 -16.39 -11.07
CA VAL A 326 6.63 -16.33 -12.22
C VAL A 326 7.80 -17.31 -12.04
N PHE A 327 8.41 -17.33 -10.87
CA PHE A 327 9.52 -18.24 -10.54
C PHE A 327 9.09 -19.70 -10.67
N SER A 328 7.97 -20.10 -10.07
CA SER A 328 7.45 -21.47 -10.18
C SER A 328 7.07 -21.87 -11.59
N ALA A 329 6.58 -20.93 -12.42
CA ALA A 329 6.28 -21.20 -13.82
C ALA A 329 7.58 -21.49 -14.60
N ARG A 330 8.63 -20.69 -14.39
CA ARG A 330 9.93 -20.85 -15.05
C ARG A 330 10.64 -22.16 -14.64
N GLU A 331 10.64 -22.48 -13.35
CA GLU A 331 11.21 -23.77 -12.87
C GLU A 331 10.50 -24.98 -13.51
N ALA A 332 9.21 -24.85 -13.78
CA ALA A 332 8.43 -25.88 -14.45
C ALA A 332 8.46 -25.78 -15.99
N ASN A 333 9.32 -24.92 -16.57
CA ASN A 333 9.39 -24.62 -18.01
C ASN A 333 8.00 -24.27 -18.61
N ARG A 334 7.19 -23.51 -17.89
CA ARG A 334 5.87 -23.04 -18.31
C ARG A 334 5.89 -21.54 -18.59
N ASP A 335 4.99 -21.10 -19.46
CA ASP A 335 4.77 -19.67 -19.73
C ASP A 335 4.22 -18.98 -18.46
N PRO A 336 4.91 -17.96 -17.90
CA PRO A 336 4.47 -17.25 -16.71
C PRO A 336 3.18 -16.45 -16.94
N GLY A 337 2.87 -16.06 -18.19
CA GLY A 337 1.64 -15.35 -18.55
C GLY A 337 0.44 -16.25 -18.78
N ALA A 338 0.64 -17.57 -18.85
CA ALA A 338 -0.45 -18.50 -19.09
C ALA A 338 -1.45 -18.52 -17.91
N PRO A 339 -2.76 -18.63 -18.16
CA PRO A 339 -3.79 -18.68 -17.12
C PRO A 339 -3.52 -19.73 -16.02
N ALA A 340 -2.97 -20.90 -16.40
CA ALA A 340 -2.64 -21.96 -15.45
C ALA A 340 -1.53 -21.56 -14.47
N SER A 341 -0.53 -20.79 -14.92
CA SER A 341 0.56 -20.28 -14.10
C SER A 341 0.09 -19.21 -13.11
N LEU A 342 -0.88 -18.39 -13.50
CA LEU A 342 -1.44 -17.30 -12.67
C LEU A 342 -2.59 -17.73 -11.77
N ALA A 343 -3.18 -18.93 -11.99
CA ALA A 343 -4.38 -19.37 -11.26
C ALA A 343 -4.20 -19.42 -9.74
N GLY A 344 -3.03 -19.86 -9.26
CA GLY A 344 -2.70 -19.91 -7.84
C GLY A 344 -2.60 -18.51 -7.23
N PHE A 345 -1.88 -17.61 -7.90
CA PHE A 345 -1.76 -16.20 -7.52
C PHE A 345 -3.15 -15.55 -7.42
N GLY A 346 -3.97 -15.65 -8.47
CA GLY A 346 -5.29 -15.03 -8.53
C GLY A 346 -6.24 -15.51 -7.41
N ARG A 347 -6.24 -16.81 -7.10
CA ARG A 347 -7.05 -17.35 -5.98
C ARG A 347 -6.58 -16.84 -4.62
N ASN A 348 -5.29 -16.98 -4.34
CA ASN A 348 -4.74 -16.67 -3.02
C ASN A 348 -4.82 -15.16 -2.72
N ARG A 349 -4.49 -14.32 -3.70
CA ARG A 349 -4.53 -12.86 -3.54
C ARG A 349 -5.96 -12.34 -3.46
N GLY A 350 -6.88 -12.88 -4.27
CA GLY A 350 -8.29 -12.52 -4.20
C GLY A 350 -8.94 -12.87 -2.85
N VAL A 351 -8.58 -13.99 -2.24
CA VAL A 351 -9.07 -14.36 -0.89
C VAL A 351 -8.46 -13.46 0.18
N ASP A 352 -7.14 -13.25 0.17
CA ASP A 352 -6.45 -12.42 1.17
C ASP A 352 -6.97 -10.97 1.13
N ALA A 353 -7.09 -10.36 -0.06
CA ALA A 353 -7.62 -9.01 -0.23
C ALA A 353 -9.07 -8.88 0.27
N ARG A 354 -9.94 -9.87 0.00
CA ARG A 354 -11.34 -9.87 0.47
C ARG A 354 -11.44 -9.97 1.99
N LEU A 355 -10.67 -10.87 2.61
CA LEU A 355 -10.71 -11.05 4.07
C LEU A 355 -10.23 -9.79 4.79
N ARG A 356 -9.12 -9.20 4.34
CA ARG A 356 -8.58 -7.97 4.92
C ARG A 356 -9.48 -6.77 4.65
N GLY A 357 -10.00 -6.65 3.42
CA GLY A 357 -10.93 -5.60 3.05
C GLY A 357 -12.22 -5.65 3.89
N ALA A 358 -12.77 -6.85 4.10
CA ALA A 358 -13.94 -7.03 4.97
C ALA A 358 -13.65 -6.65 6.43
N ALA A 359 -12.47 -7.02 6.97
CA ALA A 359 -12.08 -6.65 8.32
C ALA A 359 -11.94 -5.12 8.49
N VAL A 360 -11.26 -4.44 7.53
CA VAL A 360 -11.11 -2.98 7.53
C VAL A 360 -12.47 -2.28 7.37
N ASP A 361 -13.32 -2.76 6.45
CA ASP A 361 -14.66 -2.20 6.23
C ASP A 361 -15.55 -2.37 7.47
N MET A 362 -15.53 -3.54 8.10
CA MET A 362 -16.27 -3.80 9.32
C MET A 362 -15.79 -2.89 10.48
N LEU A 363 -14.47 -2.73 10.64
CA LEU A 363 -13.94 -1.82 11.66
C LEU A 363 -14.36 -0.38 11.38
N ASN A 364 -14.18 0.13 10.15
CA ASN A 364 -14.56 1.50 9.81
C ASN A 364 -16.06 1.74 10.01
N ARG A 365 -16.91 0.82 9.56
CA ARG A 365 -18.38 0.94 9.76
C ARG A 365 -18.77 0.88 11.22
N SER A 366 -18.07 0.09 12.05
CA SER A 366 -18.33 0.03 13.49
C SER A 366 -18.05 1.35 14.21
N LEU A 367 -17.12 2.18 13.66
CA LEU A 367 -16.84 3.51 14.20
C LEU A 367 -17.87 4.56 13.76
N LEU A 368 -18.54 4.34 12.62
CA LEU A 368 -19.54 5.25 12.07
C LEU A 368 -20.97 5.03 12.60
N THR A 369 -21.19 3.96 13.37
CA THR A 369 -22.54 3.65 13.87
C THR A 369 -22.75 4.19 15.28
N ASP A 370 -23.95 4.73 15.53
CA ASP A 370 -24.43 5.13 16.86
C ASP A 370 -25.24 4.01 17.54
N PHE A 371 -25.23 2.79 16.96
CA PHE A 371 -26.02 1.68 17.50
C PHE A 371 -25.36 1.09 18.75
N LEU A 372 -25.92 1.35 19.91
CA LEU A 372 -25.39 0.96 21.24
C LEU A 372 -24.87 -0.48 21.35
N PRO A 373 -25.53 -1.54 20.78
CA PRO A 373 -24.99 -2.89 20.84
C PRO A 373 -23.63 -3.04 20.11
N VAL A 374 -23.39 -2.33 19.01
CA VAL A 374 -22.11 -2.37 18.28
C VAL A 374 -21.02 -1.67 19.08
N ASP A 375 -21.33 -0.54 19.72
CA ASP A 375 -20.40 0.16 20.61
C ASP A 375 -20.02 -0.71 21.80
N ALA A 376 -20.99 -1.37 22.42
CA ALA A 376 -20.75 -2.30 23.54
C ALA A 376 -19.91 -3.51 23.12
N LEU A 377 -20.17 -4.10 21.94
CA LEU A 377 -19.38 -5.23 21.40
C LEU A 377 -17.96 -4.81 21.07
N ARG A 378 -17.73 -3.62 20.52
CA ARG A 378 -16.38 -3.08 20.27
C ARG A 378 -15.62 -2.89 21.57
N GLY A 379 -16.24 -2.22 22.56
CA GLY A 379 -15.65 -2.01 23.88
C GLY A 379 -15.34 -3.34 24.57
N LEU A 380 -16.29 -4.29 24.56
CA LEU A 380 -16.10 -5.63 25.10
C LEU A 380 -14.96 -6.39 24.38
N GLY A 381 -14.86 -6.27 23.06
CA GLY A 381 -13.79 -6.87 22.28
C GLY A 381 -12.40 -6.39 22.72
N LEU A 382 -12.24 -5.09 22.96
CA LEU A 382 -10.99 -4.53 23.50
C LEU A 382 -10.69 -5.02 24.91
N VAL A 383 -11.71 -5.11 25.79
CA VAL A 383 -11.56 -5.66 27.16
C VAL A 383 -11.16 -7.14 27.10
N VAL A 384 -11.81 -7.95 26.26
CA VAL A 384 -11.51 -9.38 26.10
C VAL A 384 -10.08 -9.58 25.57
N LEU A 385 -9.66 -8.81 24.57
CA LEU A 385 -8.29 -8.84 24.07
C LEU A 385 -7.27 -8.40 25.15
N GLY A 386 -7.65 -7.44 26.00
CA GLY A 386 -6.83 -7.04 27.15
C GLY A 386 -6.73 -8.13 28.23
N ALA A 387 -7.80 -8.87 28.46
CA ALA A 387 -7.92 -9.85 29.56
C ALA A 387 -7.39 -11.25 29.22
N ILE A 388 -7.31 -11.63 27.91
CA ILE A 388 -6.96 -12.99 27.47
C ILE A 388 -5.65 -12.97 26.65
N PRO A 389 -4.46 -13.09 27.30
CA PRO A 389 -3.17 -12.97 26.62
C PRO A 389 -2.95 -13.94 25.44
N PRO A 390 -3.39 -15.22 25.47
CA PRO A 390 -3.21 -16.12 24.34
C PRO A 390 -3.98 -15.65 23.09
N LEU A 391 -5.25 -15.22 23.25
CA LEU A 391 -6.07 -14.70 22.15
C LEU A 391 -5.46 -13.43 21.57
N ARG A 392 -5.03 -12.51 22.44
CA ARG A 392 -4.35 -11.26 22.07
C ARG A 392 -3.11 -11.54 21.23
N ARG A 393 -2.25 -12.47 21.62
CA ARG A 393 -1.04 -12.85 20.86
C ARG A 393 -1.38 -13.43 19.49
N ILE A 394 -2.44 -14.23 19.37
CA ILE A 394 -2.90 -14.78 18.08
C ILE A 394 -3.31 -13.64 17.16
N VAL A 395 -4.16 -12.73 17.64
CA VAL A 395 -4.64 -11.57 16.86
C VAL A 395 -3.47 -10.69 16.42
N MET A 396 -2.54 -10.39 17.32
CA MET A 396 -1.34 -9.61 17.02
C MET A 396 -0.48 -10.28 15.93
N ARG A 397 -0.21 -11.59 16.06
CA ARG A 397 0.58 -12.34 15.08
C ARG A 397 -0.08 -12.36 13.71
N GLU A 398 -1.38 -12.65 13.61
CA GLU A 398 -2.10 -12.67 12.35
C GLU A 398 -2.20 -11.26 11.72
N GLY A 399 -2.26 -10.20 12.53
CA GLY A 399 -2.23 -8.82 12.06
C GLY A 399 -0.91 -8.43 11.40
N VAL A 400 0.22 -8.87 11.97
CA VAL A 400 1.58 -8.43 11.59
C VAL A 400 2.29 -9.44 10.67
N GLN A 401 2.16 -10.74 10.98
CA GLN A 401 2.82 -11.86 10.30
C GLN A 401 1.80 -12.94 9.92
N PRO A 402 0.86 -12.68 9.02
CA PRO A 402 -0.11 -13.70 8.64
C PRO A 402 0.61 -14.89 7.99
N ARG A 403 0.47 -16.07 8.61
CA ARG A 403 1.18 -17.29 8.19
C ARG A 403 0.57 -17.92 6.95
N LEU A 404 -0.77 -17.87 6.83
CA LEU A 404 -1.48 -18.45 5.70
C LEU A 404 -1.23 -17.65 4.41
N GLY A 405 -0.72 -18.34 3.39
CA GLY A 405 -0.46 -17.72 2.09
C GLY A 405 0.65 -16.67 2.07
N ALA A 406 1.57 -16.68 3.06
CA ALA A 406 2.73 -15.78 3.02
C ALA A 406 3.66 -16.16 1.86
N PRO A 407 4.01 -15.19 0.97
CA PRO A 407 5.00 -15.39 -0.08
C PRO A 407 6.36 -15.81 0.47
N SER A 408 7.16 -16.50 -0.35
CA SER A 408 8.46 -17.04 0.06
C SER A 408 9.42 -15.98 0.60
N LEU A 409 9.45 -14.79 -0.02
CA LEU A 409 10.34 -13.68 0.35
C LEU A 409 9.90 -12.89 1.61
N MET A 410 8.78 -13.25 2.24
CA MET A 410 8.24 -12.60 3.43
C MET A 410 8.23 -13.50 4.69
N ARG A 411 8.74 -14.72 4.55
CA ARG A 411 8.80 -15.72 5.65
C ARG A 411 9.98 -15.55 6.57
#